data_896e09921c76e4b83012c0dd98c9ecd9
#
_entry.id   896e09921c76e4b83012c0dd98c9ecd9
#
_cell.length_a   1.000
_cell.length_b   1.000
_cell.length_c   1.000
_cell.angle_alpha   90.00
_cell.angle_beta   90.00
_cell.angle_gamma   90.00
#
_symmetry.space_group_name_H-M   'P 1'
#
loop_
_entity.id
_entity.type
_entity.pdbx_description
1 polymer ?
#
loop_
_entity_poly.entity_id
_entity_poly.type
_entity_poly.pdbx_seq_one_letter_code
_entity_poly.pdbx_strand_id
1 'polypeptide(L)'
;DYARVVYDLALRRDLIRIGGDIIKAAPNPETPADEQIEQAEQTLYSLAETGKPSSGFVSFSHALSGAVQMAAEAYQRDGKLAGLATHLNDLDAKLGGLHPSDLLILAGRPSMGKTALATNIAFNVARNYQWEPTPEGRKTVNGGVVAFYSLEMSAEQLAMRILADASGVSSD
;
A
#
# COMPACT_ATOMS: atom_id res chain seq x y z
N ASP A 1 -3.62 -12.24 -28.60
CA ASP A 1 -4.86 -11.61 -28.08
C ASP A 1 -6.00 -12.57 -27.82
N TYR A 2 -6.05 -13.74 -28.51
CA TYR A 2 -7.09 -14.74 -28.29
C TYR A 2 -7.07 -15.31 -26.86
N ALA A 3 -5.89 -15.55 -26.30
CA ALA A 3 -5.71 -16.02 -24.93
C ALA A 3 -6.28 -15.04 -23.89
N ARG A 4 -6.18 -13.73 -24.13
CA ARG A 4 -6.71 -12.69 -23.26
C ARG A 4 -8.26 -12.69 -23.27
N VAL A 5 -8.85 -12.91 -24.43
CA VAL A 5 -10.33 -13.01 -24.56
C VAL A 5 -10.85 -14.25 -23.84
N VAL A 6 -10.19 -15.41 -24.02
CA VAL A 6 -10.55 -16.66 -23.34
C VAL A 6 -10.44 -16.49 -21.82
N TYR A 7 -9.37 -15.84 -21.35
CA TYR A 7 -9.15 -15.55 -19.95
C TYR A 7 -10.23 -14.62 -19.36
N ASP A 8 -10.56 -13.52 -20.05
CA ASP A 8 -11.64 -12.59 -19.62
C ASP A 8 -13.00 -13.31 -19.54
N LEU A 9 -13.31 -14.17 -20.50
CA LEU A 9 -14.52 -14.97 -20.47
C LEU A 9 -14.54 -16.00 -19.32
N ALA A 10 -13.40 -16.58 -18.97
CA ALA A 10 -13.30 -17.47 -17.83
C ALA A 10 -13.55 -16.73 -16.52
N LEU A 11 -12.93 -15.57 -16.30
CA LEU A 11 -13.18 -14.72 -15.14
C LEU A 11 -14.66 -14.32 -15.01
N ARG A 12 -15.31 -13.96 -16.12
CA ARG A 12 -16.75 -13.62 -16.12
C ARG A 12 -17.61 -14.79 -15.70
N ARG A 13 -17.29 -16.02 -16.12
CA ARG A 13 -17.99 -17.23 -15.70
C ARG A 13 -17.83 -17.49 -14.21
N ASP A 14 -16.62 -17.30 -13.68
CA ASP A 14 -16.36 -17.44 -12.24
C ASP A 14 -17.10 -16.39 -11.43
N LEU A 15 -17.15 -15.13 -11.88
CA LEU A 15 -17.97 -14.08 -11.24
C LEU A 15 -19.46 -14.43 -11.22
N ILE A 16 -20.00 -14.97 -12.31
CA ILE A 16 -21.39 -15.42 -12.37
C ILE A 16 -21.64 -16.57 -11.38
N ARG A 17 -20.71 -17.53 -11.29
CA ARG A 17 -20.80 -18.65 -10.35
C ARG A 17 -20.80 -18.15 -8.91
N ILE A 18 -19.84 -17.28 -8.54
CA ILE A 18 -19.74 -16.68 -7.20
C ILE A 18 -21.01 -15.92 -6.84
N GLY A 19 -21.52 -15.09 -7.76
CA GLY A 19 -22.79 -14.37 -7.56
C GLY A 19 -23.96 -15.31 -7.32
N GLY A 20 -24.03 -16.42 -8.06
CA GLY A 20 -25.04 -17.47 -7.88
C GLY A 20 -24.93 -18.17 -6.52
N ASP A 21 -23.72 -18.40 -6.03
CA ASP A 21 -23.46 -19.03 -4.73
C ASP A 21 -23.86 -18.06 -3.58
N ILE A 22 -23.56 -16.77 -3.71
CA ILE A 22 -24.01 -15.71 -2.77
C ILE A 22 -25.54 -15.65 -2.70
N ILE A 23 -26.22 -15.64 -3.85
CA ILE A 23 -27.70 -15.59 -3.92
C ILE A 23 -28.32 -16.82 -3.24
N LYS A 24 -27.71 -18.00 -3.35
CA LYS A 24 -28.19 -19.21 -2.71
C LYS A 24 -27.92 -19.23 -1.22
N ALA A 25 -26.78 -18.68 -0.78
CA ALA A 25 -26.40 -18.65 0.63
C ALA A 25 -27.17 -17.57 1.42
N ALA A 26 -27.46 -16.43 0.82
CA ALA A 26 -28.08 -15.28 1.49
C ALA A 26 -29.39 -15.58 2.25
N PRO A 27 -30.30 -16.45 1.77
CA PRO A 27 -31.52 -16.77 2.49
C PRO A 27 -31.32 -17.74 3.67
N ASN A 28 -30.11 -18.30 3.87
CA ASN A 28 -29.88 -19.29 4.92
C ASN A 28 -29.77 -18.61 6.30
N PRO A 29 -30.72 -18.83 7.22
CA PRO A 29 -30.70 -18.20 8.54
C PRO A 29 -29.70 -18.87 9.52
N GLU A 30 -29.11 -20.04 9.17
CA GLU A 30 -28.18 -20.76 10.03
C GLU A 30 -26.78 -20.12 10.02
N THR A 31 -26.45 -19.37 8.96
CA THR A 31 -25.15 -18.69 8.85
C THR A 31 -25.35 -17.19 9.06
N PRO A 32 -24.67 -16.57 10.04
CA PRO A 32 -24.72 -15.13 10.26
C PRO A 32 -24.36 -14.34 9.01
N ALA A 33 -24.98 -13.18 8.81
CA ALA A 33 -24.76 -12.35 7.63
C ALA A 33 -23.29 -11.90 7.50
N ASP A 34 -22.65 -11.61 8.62
CA ASP A 34 -21.23 -11.18 8.65
C ASP A 34 -20.31 -12.30 8.15
N GLU A 35 -20.57 -13.55 8.53
CA GLU A 35 -19.81 -14.71 8.05
C GLU A 35 -20.02 -14.95 6.56
N GLN A 36 -21.24 -14.75 6.05
CA GLN A 36 -21.52 -14.84 4.62
C GLN A 36 -20.80 -13.75 3.81
N ILE A 37 -20.70 -12.55 4.37
CA ILE A 37 -19.93 -11.45 3.76
C ILE A 37 -18.45 -11.79 3.71
N GLU A 38 -17.87 -12.28 4.82
CA GLU A 38 -16.46 -12.66 4.89
C GLU A 38 -16.12 -13.78 3.88
N GLN A 39 -16.97 -14.78 3.75
CA GLN A 39 -16.82 -15.85 2.76
C GLN A 39 -16.88 -15.33 1.32
N ALA A 40 -17.79 -14.39 1.04
CA ALA A 40 -17.91 -13.77 -0.26
C ALA A 40 -16.66 -12.94 -0.60
N GLU A 41 -16.17 -12.12 0.34
CA GLU A 41 -14.94 -11.33 0.19
C GLU A 41 -13.74 -12.23 -0.09
N GLN A 42 -13.56 -13.30 0.69
CA GLN A 42 -12.46 -14.23 0.53
C GLN A 42 -12.49 -14.93 -0.84
N THR A 43 -13.68 -15.29 -1.32
CA THR A 43 -13.84 -15.95 -2.61
C THR A 43 -13.55 -14.98 -3.77
N LEU A 44 -14.01 -13.74 -3.68
CA LEU A 44 -13.73 -12.70 -4.67
C LEU A 44 -12.24 -12.31 -4.67
N TYR A 45 -11.62 -12.24 -3.48
CA TYR A 45 -10.20 -11.96 -3.36
C TYR A 45 -9.35 -13.07 -4.02
N SER A 46 -9.67 -14.33 -3.77
CA SER A 46 -8.96 -15.46 -4.39
C SER A 46 -9.10 -15.47 -5.92
N LEU A 47 -10.28 -15.11 -6.44
CA LEU A 47 -10.47 -14.96 -7.89
C LEU A 47 -9.61 -13.82 -8.46
N ALA A 48 -9.52 -12.69 -7.76
CA ALA A 48 -8.71 -11.55 -8.17
C ALA A 48 -7.20 -11.87 -8.15
N GLU A 49 -6.76 -12.73 -7.21
CA GLU A 49 -5.36 -13.22 -7.19
C GLU A 49 -5.07 -14.20 -8.32
N THR A 50 -6.00 -15.09 -8.62
CA THR A 50 -5.86 -16.06 -9.73
C THR A 50 -5.77 -15.34 -11.08
N GLY A 51 -6.31 -14.13 -11.17
CA GLY A 51 -6.31 -13.27 -12.35
C GLY A 51 -5.04 -12.47 -12.58
N LYS A 52 -4.23 -12.29 -11.55
CA LYS A 52 -2.89 -11.73 -11.76
C LYS A 52 -2.02 -12.87 -12.29
N PRO A 53 -1.25 -12.67 -13.40
CA PRO A 53 -0.18 -13.60 -13.66
C PRO A 53 0.62 -13.65 -12.37
N SER A 54 0.50 -14.77 -11.65
CA SER A 54 1.34 -15.02 -10.48
C SER A 54 2.73 -14.59 -10.91
N SER A 55 3.46 -13.93 -10.03
CA SER A 55 4.86 -13.60 -10.23
C SER A 55 5.60 -14.90 -10.53
N GLY A 56 5.40 -15.39 -11.77
CA GLY A 56 6.08 -16.54 -12.31
C GLY A 56 7.57 -16.23 -12.25
N PHE A 57 8.39 -17.25 -12.29
CA PHE A 57 9.84 -17.10 -12.32
C PHE A 57 10.23 -16.02 -13.35
N VAL A 58 10.81 -14.94 -12.84
CA VAL A 58 11.36 -13.87 -13.68
C VAL A 58 12.72 -14.37 -14.19
N SER A 59 12.96 -14.30 -15.49
CA SER A 59 14.26 -14.70 -16.03
C SER A 59 15.35 -13.79 -15.46
N PHE A 60 16.52 -14.35 -15.17
CA PHE A 60 17.65 -13.60 -14.63
C PHE A 60 18.04 -12.42 -15.53
N SER A 61 17.95 -12.56 -16.84
CA SER A 61 18.22 -11.47 -17.78
C SER A 61 17.26 -10.29 -17.62
N HIS A 62 15.97 -10.55 -17.37
CA HIS A 62 14.99 -9.50 -17.13
C HIS A 62 15.21 -8.83 -15.76
N ALA A 63 15.48 -9.60 -14.71
CA ALA A 63 15.81 -9.07 -13.40
C ALA A 63 17.11 -8.24 -13.42
N LEU A 64 18.13 -8.70 -14.16
CA LEU A 64 19.39 -7.99 -14.33
C LEU A 64 19.20 -6.66 -15.07
N SER A 65 18.42 -6.63 -16.15
CA SER A 65 18.12 -5.39 -16.88
C SER A 65 17.44 -4.37 -15.97
N GLY A 66 16.48 -4.80 -15.15
CA GLY A 66 15.83 -3.94 -14.13
C GLY A 66 16.83 -3.42 -13.10
N ALA A 67 17.71 -4.30 -12.58
CA ALA A 67 18.73 -3.90 -11.60
C ALA A 67 19.73 -2.88 -12.17
N VAL A 68 20.18 -3.07 -13.41
CA VAL A 68 21.06 -2.11 -14.10
C VAL A 68 20.38 -0.76 -14.29
N GLN A 69 19.12 -0.77 -14.68
CA GLN A 69 18.35 0.48 -14.81
C GLN A 69 18.20 1.20 -13.47
N MET A 70 17.85 0.49 -12.39
CA MET A 70 17.78 1.05 -11.06
C MET A 70 19.12 1.63 -10.59
N ALA A 71 20.22 0.94 -10.86
CA ALA A 71 21.58 1.41 -10.54
C ALA A 71 21.96 2.66 -11.36
N ALA A 72 21.61 2.73 -12.63
CA ALA A 72 21.85 3.90 -13.49
C ALA A 72 21.04 5.11 -13.00
N GLU A 73 19.78 4.92 -12.66
CA GLU A 73 18.94 5.97 -12.06
C GLU A 73 19.47 6.45 -10.71
N ALA A 74 19.96 5.54 -9.87
CA ALA A 74 20.59 5.88 -8.60
C ALA A 74 21.87 6.71 -8.78
N TYR A 75 22.69 6.36 -9.78
CA TYR A 75 23.91 7.10 -10.11
C TYR A 75 23.63 8.51 -10.64
N GLN A 76 22.54 8.68 -11.42
CA GLN A 76 22.13 9.98 -11.95
C GLN A 76 21.48 10.91 -10.92
N ARG A 77 21.10 10.42 -9.75
CA ARG A 77 20.39 11.21 -8.72
C ARG A 77 21.28 12.18 -7.94
N ASP A 78 22.58 12.20 -8.15
CA ASP A 78 23.53 13.18 -7.62
C ASP A 78 23.28 13.60 -6.15
N GLY A 79 23.28 12.58 -5.25
CA GLY A 79 23.07 12.78 -3.80
C GLY A 79 21.60 12.92 -3.35
N LYS A 80 20.61 12.79 -4.24
CA LYS A 80 19.19 12.72 -3.87
C LYS A 80 18.86 11.33 -3.31
N LEU A 81 17.92 11.30 -2.36
CA LEU A 81 17.43 10.06 -1.76
C LEU A 81 16.95 9.07 -2.83
N ALA A 82 17.34 7.81 -2.68
CA ALA A 82 16.92 6.74 -3.58
C ALA A 82 15.46 6.33 -3.33
N GLY A 83 15.03 6.37 -2.06
CA GLY A 83 13.69 6.08 -1.61
C GLY A 83 12.83 7.32 -1.38
N LEU A 84 11.61 7.10 -0.88
CA LEU A 84 10.69 8.14 -0.48
C LEU A 84 11.19 8.83 0.79
N ALA A 85 11.30 10.17 0.79
CA ALA A 85 11.79 10.92 1.93
C ALA A 85 10.82 10.85 3.12
N THR A 86 11.35 10.58 4.31
CA THR A 86 10.61 10.72 5.57
C THR A 86 10.57 12.17 6.05
N HIS A 87 11.44 13.02 5.48
CA HIS A 87 11.72 14.38 5.90
C HIS A 87 12.30 14.50 7.31
N LEU A 88 12.93 13.45 7.78
CA LEU A 88 13.77 13.42 8.97
C LEU A 88 15.21 13.15 8.51
N ASN A 89 16.04 14.21 8.48
CA ASN A 89 17.34 14.20 7.82
C ASN A 89 18.24 13.03 8.23
N ASP A 90 18.37 12.77 9.54
CA ASP A 90 19.23 11.70 10.05
C ASP A 90 18.67 10.30 9.71
N LEU A 91 17.34 10.18 9.66
CA LEU A 91 16.69 8.93 9.30
C LEU A 91 16.84 8.68 7.80
N ASP A 92 16.60 9.69 6.99
CA ASP A 92 16.75 9.63 5.54
C ASP A 92 18.21 9.35 5.14
N ALA A 93 19.17 9.95 5.83
CA ALA A 93 20.59 9.69 5.59
C ALA A 93 21.00 8.23 5.91
N LYS A 94 20.35 7.59 6.91
CA LYS A 94 20.62 6.21 7.29
C LYS A 94 19.90 5.17 6.45
N LEU A 95 18.64 5.45 6.06
CA LEU A 95 17.80 4.51 5.30
C LEU A 95 17.95 4.69 3.78
N GLY A 96 18.42 5.84 3.31
CA GLY A 96 18.33 6.19 1.89
C GLY A 96 16.90 6.53 1.43
N GLY A 97 16.00 6.79 2.40
CA GLY A 97 14.55 6.91 2.22
C GLY A 97 13.80 5.57 2.38
N LEU A 98 12.49 5.60 2.20
CA LEU A 98 11.62 4.43 2.25
C LEU A 98 11.52 3.79 0.87
N HIS A 99 11.83 2.50 0.74
CA HIS A 99 11.79 1.80 -0.54
C HIS A 99 10.54 0.94 -0.68
N PRO A 100 10.04 0.74 -1.90
CA PRO A 100 8.95 -0.21 -2.16
C PRO A 100 9.30 -1.61 -1.66
N SER A 101 8.33 -2.29 -1.08
CA SER A 101 8.45 -3.65 -0.51
C SER A 101 9.27 -3.77 0.77
N ASP A 102 9.77 -2.67 1.34
CA ASP A 102 10.47 -2.71 2.64
C ASP A 102 9.48 -2.89 3.80
N LEU A 103 9.91 -3.66 4.78
CA LEU A 103 9.28 -3.74 6.10
C LEU A 103 10.19 -3.03 7.12
N LEU A 104 9.74 -1.89 7.65
CA LEU A 104 10.44 -1.13 8.67
C LEU A 104 9.79 -1.38 10.04
N ILE A 105 10.57 -1.88 10.99
CA ILE A 105 10.10 -2.16 12.35
C ILE A 105 10.60 -1.08 13.28
N LEU A 106 9.67 -0.28 13.85
CA LEU A 106 9.95 0.71 14.88
C LEU A 106 9.63 0.12 16.26
N ALA A 107 10.67 -0.17 17.03
CA ALA A 107 10.55 -0.76 18.37
C ALA A 107 11.10 0.17 19.44
N GLY A 108 10.56 0.09 20.65
CA GLY A 108 10.98 0.86 21.80
C GLY A 108 10.10 0.59 23.02
N ARG A 109 10.53 1.02 24.20
CA ARG A 109 9.74 0.90 25.43
C ARG A 109 8.45 1.72 25.35
N PRO A 110 7.42 1.42 26.13
CA PRO A 110 6.24 2.26 26.25
C PRO A 110 6.61 3.73 26.50
N SER A 111 5.83 4.65 25.99
CA SER A 111 6.01 6.11 26.12
C SER A 111 7.29 6.71 25.51
N MET A 112 8.03 5.95 24.70
CA MET A 112 9.22 6.45 24.00
C MET A 112 8.93 7.21 22.69
N GLY A 113 7.68 7.49 22.40
CA GLY A 113 7.29 8.28 21.21
C GLY A 113 7.20 7.50 19.90
N LYS A 114 7.11 6.16 19.92
CA LYS A 114 6.98 5.34 18.68
C LYS A 114 5.85 5.81 17.77
N THR A 115 4.65 5.95 18.34
CA THR A 115 3.47 6.39 17.59
C THR A 115 3.63 7.82 17.09
N ALA A 116 4.24 8.71 17.87
CA ALA A 116 4.53 10.08 17.45
C ALA A 116 5.47 10.09 16.23
N LEU A 117 6.56 9.35 16.28
CA LEU A 117 7.50 9.25 15.16
C LEU A 117 6.82 8.66 13.91
N ALA A 118 6.06 7.57 14.06
CA ALA A 118 5.33 6.96 12.94
C ALA A 118 4.31 7.92 12.32
N THR A 119 3.59 8.68 13.16
CA THR A 119 2.62 9.68 12.72
C THR A 119 3.31 10.83 11.98
N ASN A 120 4.46 11.32 12.47
CA ASN A 120 5.22 12.37 11.81
C ASN A 120 5.75 11.93 10.45
N ILE A 121 6.28 10.71 10.34
CA ILE A 121 6.72 10.16 9.05
C ILE A 121 5.52 10.08 8.08
N ALA A 122 4.40 9.51 8.53
CA ALA A 122 3.19 9.39 7.73
C ALA A 122 2.66 10.75 7.25
N PHE A 123 2.62 11.74 8.14
CA PHE A 123 2.18 13.09 7.83
C PHE A 123 3.14 13.80 6.88
N ASN A 124 4.46 13.70 7.08
CA ASN A 124 5.45 14.28 6.19
C ASN A 124 5.34 13.72 4.78
N VAL A 125 5.20 12.40 4.64
CA VAL A 125 5.00 11.73 3.35
C VAL A 125 3.72 12.21 2.66
N ALA A 126 2.61 12.27 3.39
CA ALA A 126 1.32 12.70 2.85
C ALA A 126 1.29 14.19 2.48
N ARG A 127 1.88 15.06 3.32
CA ARG A 127 1.95 16.50 3.11
C ARG A 127 2.73 16.86 1.84
N ASN A 128 3.76 16.09 1.50
CA ASN A 128 4.61 16.30 0.34
C ASN A 128 4.12 15.56 -0.91
N TYR A 129 2.89 15.03 -0.90
CA TYR A 129 2.33 14.31 -2.03
C TYR A 129 2.14 15.23 -3.24
N GLN A 130 2.84 14.89 -4.32
CA GLN A 130 2.75 15.56 -5.61
C GLN A 130 2.58 14.52 -6.72
N TRP A 131 1.77 14.84 -7.69
CA TRP A 131 1.51 13.98 -8.84
C TRP A 131 1.46 14.77 -10.14
N GLU A 132 1.77 14.09 -11.23
CA GLU A 132 1.66 14.63 -12.59
C GLU A 132 0.66 13.80 -13.41
N PRO A 133 -0.13 14.44 -14.28
CA PRO A 133 -1.02 13.71 -15.18
C PRO A 133 -0.18 13.00 -16.25
N THR A 134 -0.50 11.73 -16.50
CA THR A 134 0.09 10.95 -17.61
C THR A 134 -1.04 10.35 -18.46
N PRO A 135 -0.76 9.92 -19.69
CA PRO A 135 -1.77 9.27 -20.54
C PRO A 135 -2.40 8.01 -19.92
N GLU A 136 -1.68 7.37 -18.98
CA GLU A 136 -2.09 6.16 -18.28
C GLU A 136 -2.75 6.44 -16.92
N GLY A 137 -2.82 7.73 -16.50
CA GLY A 137 -3.40 8.14 -15.21
C GLY A 137 -2.54 9.17 -14.47
N ARG A 138 -2.42 9.00 -13.15
CA ARG A 138 -1.62 9.88 -12.28
C ARG A 138 -0.30 9.19 -11.91
N LYS A 139 0.82 9.86 -12.15
CA LYS A 139 2.15 9.42 -11.69
C LYS A 139 2.55 10.23 -10.45
N THR A 140 2.81 9.56 -9.36
CA THR A 140 3.36 10.18 -8.15
C THR A 140 4.79 10.64 -8.42
N VAL A 141 5.07 11.91 -8.13
CA VAL A 141 6.39 12.54 -8.31
C VAL A 141 7.11 12.64 -6.96
N ASN A 142 6.37 12.97 -5.90
CA ASN A 142 6.92 13.09 -4.54
C ASN A 142 5.86 12.72 -3.51
N GLY A 143 6.29 12.32 -2.30
CA GLY A 143 5.38 11.93 -1.25
C GLY A 143 4.53 10.72 -1.61
N GLY A 144 3.40 10.56 -0.95
CA GLY A 144 2.50 9.44 -1.21
C GLY A 144 1.20 9.49 -0.41
N VAL A 145 0.28 8.61 -0.77
CA VAL A 145 -0.92 8.35 0.03
C VAL A 145 -0.58 7.34 1.10
N VAL A 146 -0.86 7.67 2.36
CA VAL A 146 -0.52 6.83 3.51
C VAL A 146 -1.79 6.25 4.14
N ALA A 147 -1.84 4.93 4.26
CA ALA A 147 -2.81 4.24 5.08
C ALA A 147 -2.23 3.99 6.48
N PHE A 148 -2.92 4.42 7.52
CA PHE A 148 -2.50 4.25 8.91
C PHE A 148 -3.48 3.35 9.65
N TYR A 149 -2.99 2.20 10.12
CA TYR A 149 -3.76 1.25 10.91
C TYR A 149 -3.31 1.31 12.36
N SER A 150 -4.21 1.64 13.27
CA SER A 150 -3.94 1.74 14.71
C SER A 150 -4.82 0.78 15.48
N LEU A 151 -4.20 -0.03 16.34
CA LEU A 151 -4.90 -0.93 17.29
C LEU A 151 -4.92 -0.36 18.71
N GLU A 152 -4.25 0.77 18.97
CA GLU A 152 -4.10 1.37 20.29
C GLU A 152 -4.83 2.73 20.40
N MET A 153 -4.77 3.55 19.36
CA MET A 153 -5.30 4.91 19.34
C MET A 153 -6.47 5.04 18.37
N SER A 154 -7.47 5.84 18.73
CA SER A 154 -8.58 6.18 17.84
C SER A 154 -8.14 7.13 16.70
N ALA A 155 -8.95 7.23 15.66
CA ALA A 155 -8.70 8.13 14.53
C ALA A 155 -8.64 9.59 14.96
N GLU A 156 -9.50 9.99 15.94
CA GLU A 156 -9.55 11.35 16.47
C GLU A 156 -8.27 11.69 17.23
N GLN A 157 -7.75 10.76 18.04
CA GLN A 157 -6.48 10.95 18.75
C GLN A 157 -5.29 11.10 17.80
N LEU A 158 -5.27 10.34 16.71
CA LEU A 158 -4.25 10.48 15.65
C LEU A 158 -4.39 11.82 14.93
N ALA A 159 -5.62 12.23 14.59
CA ALA A 159 -5.90 13.51 13.96
C ALA A 159 -5.48 14.69 14.85
N MET A 160 -5.75 14.65 16.16
CA MET A 160 -5.31 15.66 17.12
C MET A 160 -3.78 15.79 17.16
N ARG A 161 -3.03 14.67 17.10
CA ARG A 161 -1.57 14.70 17.02
C ARG A 161 -1.07 15.39 15.74
N ILE A 162 -1.67 15.06 14.59
CA ILE A 162 -1.32 15.69 13.33
C ILE A 162 -1.62 17.18 13.36
N LEU A 163 -2.76 17.59 13.94
CA LEU A 163 -3.12 19.00 14.09
C LEU A 163 -2.15 19.74 15.00
N ALA A 164 -1.77 19.14 16.13
CA ALA A 164 -0.81 19.72 17.07
C ALA A 164 0.57 19.92 16.38
N ASP A 165 1.05 18.92 15.67
CA ASP A 165 2.30 19.01 14.91
C ASP A 165 2.24 20.08 13.82
N ALA A 166 1.17 20.11 13.03
CA ALA A 166 1.00 21.05 11.93
C ALA A 166 0.80 22.51 12.39
N SER A 167 0.16 22.72 13.56
CA SER A 167 -0.13 24.06 14.10
C SER A 167 0.93 24.59 15.07
N GLY A 168 1.81 23.71 15.58
CA GLY A 168 2.75 24.05 16.66
C GLY A 168 2.08 24.33 18.01
N VAL A 169 0.80 23.94 18.16
CA VAL A 169 0.04 24.09 19.40
C VAL A 169 0.02 22.74 20.12
N SER A 170 0.27 22.75 21.45
CA SER A 170 0.19 21.52 22.25
C SER A 170 -1.20 20.91 22.19
N SER A 171 -1.25 19.58 22.15
CA SER A 171 -2.51 18.82 22.21
C SER A 171 -3.01 18.56 23.63
N ASP A 172 -2.36 19.15 24.64
CA ASP A 172 -2.72 19.04 26.07
C ASP A 172 -3.81 20.01 26.45
#